data_1c2021da2a4936e18543ec7ee777c03a
#
_entry.id   1c2021da2a4936e18543ec7ee777c03a
#
_cell.length_a   1.000
_cell.length_b   1.000
_cell.length_c   1.000
_cell.angle_alpha   90.00
_cell.angle_beta   90.00
_cell.angle_gamma   90.00
#
_symmetry.space_group_name_H-M   'P 1'
#
loop_
_entity.id
_entity.type
_entity.pdbx_description
1 polymer ?
#
loop_
_entity_poly.entity_id
_entity_poly.type
_entity_poly.pdbx_seq_one_letter_code
_entity_poly.pdbx_strand_id
1 'polypeptide(L)'
;MKMRSQIRGILAKIRADIQNDIIPCMDINNTTGGYYSVPIIIFSFIEYLGVLWKNPVERDRKTKKVLNYYSQSHFPDAAIPYIRKYLGIIRPEYKKYGGLLYGLYRHSLVHHYKPTSIILKNKEIISWGILKNSNSNHLSFTKEKYPEPKNKLLNCKILTVNIEVFYQDLMNSIDEFEKDVLKYSSVCKRILQADKKLNRSRPEESLQNYIKSDLLNI
;
A
#
# COMPACT_ATOMS: atom_id res chain seq x y z
N MET A 1 -30.32 4.57 -0.83
CA MET A 1 -29.98 4.25 0.57
C MET A 1 -29.16 2.97 0.73
N LYS A 2 -29.59 1.83 0.21
CA LYS A 2 -28.93 0.50 0.35
C LYS A 2 -27.43 0.45 -0.04
N MET A 3 -27.04 1.01 -1.20
CA MET A 3 -25.62 1.00 -1.63
C MET A 3 -24.68 1.75 -0.68
N ARG A 4 -25.07 2.93 -0.20
CA ARG A 4 -24.24 3.70 0.75
C ARG A 4 -24.03 2.97 2.06
N SER A 5 -25.07 2.29 2.57
CA SER A 5 -24.96 1.44 3.76
C SER A 5 -23.99 0.27 3.54
N GLN A 6 -24.04 -0.38 2.37
CA GLN A 6 -23.10 -1.46 2.04
C GLN A 6 -21.64 -0.96 1.97
N ILE A 7 -21.40 0.21 1.36
CA ILE A 7 -20.05 0.81 1.33
C ILE A 7 -19.55 1.09 2.76
N ARG A 8 -20.38 1.68 3.61
CA ARG A 8 -20.01 1.91 5.01
C ARG A 8 -19.68 0.59 5.74
N GLY A 9 -20.43 -0.46 5.49
CA GLY A 9 -20.16 -1.79 6.06
C GLY A 9 -18.79 -2.33 5.59
N ILE A 10 -18.47 -2.23 4.29
CA ILE A 10 -17.17 -2.63 3.75
C ILE A 10 -16.04 -1.83 4.42
N LEU A 11 -16.15 -0.50 4.47
CA LEU A 11 -15.10 0.35 5.04
C LEU A 11 -14.97 0.16 6.56
N ALA A 12 -16.06 -0.08 7.27
CA ALA A 12 -16.01 -0.42 8.70
C ALA A 12 -15.27 -1.73 8.95
N LYS A 13 -15.52 -2.76 8.11
CA LYS A 13 -14.77 -4.01 8.17
C LYS A 13 -13.28 -3.78 7.90
N ILE A 14 -12.93 -3.03 6.85
CA ILE A 14 -11.53 -2.71 6.53
C ILE A 14 -10.86 -2.01 7.71
N ARG A 15 -11.52 -1.04 8.36
CA ARG A 15 -10.96 -0.39 9.56
C ARG A 15 -10.70 -1.38 10.69
N ALA A 16 -11.66 -2.27 10.95
CA ALA A 16 -11.51 -3.30 11.97
C ALA A 16 -10.34 -4.26 11.64
N ASP A 17 -10.24 -4.73 10.39
CA ASP A 17 -9.16 -5.60 9.95
C ASP A 17 -7.79 -4.90 10.09
N ILE A 18 -7.67 -3.63 9.69
CA ILE A 18 -6.46 -2.82 9.88
C ILE A 18 -6.07 -2.71 11.35
N GLN A 19 -7.03 -2.44 12.24
CA GLN A 19 -6.77 -2.33 13.67
C GLN A 19 -6.33 -3.67 14.26
N ASN A 20 -7.01 -4.75 13.90
CA ASN A 20 -6.70 -6.09 14.40
C ASN A 20 -5.33 -6.60 13.94
N ASP A 21 -4.90 -6.25 12.73
CA ASP A 21 -3.63 -6.70 12.17
C ASP A 21 -2.44 -5.82 12.60
N ILE A 22 -2.65 -4.50 12.74
CA ILE A 22 -1.56 -3.54 12.96
C ILE A 22 -1.31 -3.30 14.44
N ILE A 23 -2.36 -3.12 15.26
CA ILE A 23 -2.20 -2.78 16.68
C ILE A 23 -1.35 -3.82 17.43
N PRO A 24 -1.58 -5.14 17.29
CA PRO A 24 -0.73 -6.13 17.95
C PRO A 24 0.74 -6.05 17.53
N CYS A 25 1.01 -5.69 16.27
CA CYS A 25 2.38 -5.51 15.78
C CYS A 25 3.06 -4.25 16.34
N MET A 26 2.25 -3.21 16.67
CA MET A 26 2.76 -1.97 17.28
C MET A 26 2.92 -2.08 18.80
N ASP A 27 2.04 -2.82 19.47
CA ASP A 27 2.00 -2.95 20.94
C ASP A 27 3.08 -3.88 21.51
N ILE A 28 3.84 -4.55 20.65
CA ILE A 28 5.02 -5.30 21.12
C ILE A 28 5.92 -4.30 21.86
N ASN A 29 5.95 -4.43 23.20
CA ASN A 29 6.64 -3.56 24.17
C ASN A 29 8.16 -3.49 23.99
N ASN A 30 8.67 -3.87 22.84
CA ASN A 30 10.06 -3.83 22.48
C ASN A 30 10.29 -2.81 21.38
N THR A 31 11.28 -1.98 21.56
CA THR A 31 11.84 -1.08 20.56
C THR A 31 12.22 -1.75 19.24
N THR A 32 12.11 -3.07 19.13
CA THR A 32 12.58 -3.90 18.02
C THR A 32 11.48 -4.58 17.20
N GLY A 33 10.19 -4.52 17.59
CA GLY A 33 9.09 -5.22 16.88
C GLY A 33 8.30 -4.33 15.93
N GLY A 34 7.72 -4.93 14.87
CA GLY A 34 6.75 -4.26 13.99
C GLY A 34 7.33 -3.35 12.90
N TYR A 35 8.64 -3.05 12.91
CA TYR A 35 9.25 -2.10 11.97
C TYR A 35 9.02 -2.45 10.50
N TYR A 36 9.01 -3.73 10.14
CA TYR A 36 8.77 -4.16 8.77
C TYR A 36 7.35 -4.67 8.56
N SER A 37 6.79 -5.36 9.54
CA SER A 37 5.44 -5.94 9.46
C SER A 37 4.38 -4.87 9.27
N VAL A 38 4.43 -3.80 10.08
CA VAL A 38 3.44 -2.72 10.02
C VAL A 38 3.40 -2.04 8.64
N PRO A 39 4.51 -1.58 8.06
CA PRO A 39 4.50 -1.04 6.70
C PRO A 39 3.99 -2.02 5.64
N ILE A 40 4.34 -3.32 5.72
CA ILE A 40 3.83 -4.34 4.79
C ILE A 40 2.30 -4.39 4.84
N ILE A 41 1.73 -4.46 6.04
CA ILE A 41 0.29 -4.51 6.25
C ILE A 41 -0.35 -3.21 5.74
N ILE A 42 0.20 -2.04 6.09
CA ILE A 42 -0.31 -0.74 5.63
C ILE A 42 -0.35 -0.68 4.10
N PHE A 43 0.73 -1.07 3.42
CA PHE A 43 0.75 -1.05 1.96
C PHE A 43 -0.23 -2.04 1.34
N SER A 44 -0.45 -3.21 1.95
CA SER A 44 -1.45 -4.17 1.49
C SER A 44 -2.86 -3.57 1.54
N PHE A 45 -3.21 -2.85 2.61
CA PHE A 45 -4.48 -2.15 2.69
C PHE A 45 -4.57 -0.95 1.73
N ILE A 46 -3.49 -0.20 1.53
CA ILE A 46 -3.45 0.89 0.52
C ILE A 46 -3.69 0.32 -0.89
N GLU A 47 -3.10 -0.80 -1.23
CA GLU A 47 -3.33 -1.48 -2.51
C GLU A 47 -4.78 -1.91 -2.66
N TYR A 48 -5.34 -2.54 -1.62
CA TYR A 48 -6.74 -2.95 -1.61
C TYR A 48 -7.69 -1.76 -1.78
N LEU A 49 -7.51 -0.69 -1.01
CA LEU A 49 -8.30 0.54 -1.12
C LEU A 49 -8.13 1.22 -2.49
N GLY A 50 -6.92 1.24 -3.02
CA GLY A 50 -6.62 1.75 -4.35
C GLY A 50 -7.35 0.96 -5.44
N VAL A 51 -7.36 -0.37 -5.34
CA VAL A 51 -8.08 -1.26 -6.25
C VAL A 51 -9.59 -1.07 -6.14
N LEU A 52 -10.14 -0.97 -4.94
CA LEU A 52 -11.56 -0.64 -4.73
C LEU A 52 -11.94 0.67 -5.42
N TRP A 53 -11.11 1.69 -5.28
CA TRP A 53 -11.37 3.00 -5.87
C TRP A 53 -11.22 3.03 -7.39
N LYS A 54 -10.11 2.53 -7.92
CA LYS A 54 -9.78 2.61 -9.35
C LYS A 54 -10.45 1.50 -10.16
N ASN A 55 -10.71 0.34 -9.53
CA ASN A 55 -11.20 -0.86 -10.20
C ASN A 55 -10.38 -1.15 -11.47
N PRO A 56 -9.05 -1.29 -11.37
CA PRO A 56 -8.20 -1.50 -12.53
C PRO A 56 -8.57 -2.81 -13.21
N VAL A 57 -8.62 -2.79 -14.54
CA VAL A 57 -8.98 -3.94 -15.35
C VAL A 57 -8.00 -4.03 -16.50
N GLU A 58 -7.27 -5.15 -16.57
CA GLU A 58 -6.45 -5.45 -17.73
C GLU A 58 -7.35 -5.85 -18.89
N ARG A 59 -7.17 -5.17 -20.02
CA ARG A 59 -7.91 -5.46 -21.25
C ARG A 59 -6.97 -5.80 -22.37
N ASP A 60 -7.33 -6.77 -23.15
CA ASP A 60 -6.66 -7.01 -24.42
C ASP A 60 -6.66 -5.75 -25.28
N ARG A 61 -5.51 -5.38 -25.82
CA ARG A 61 -5.35 -4.12 -26.55
C ARG A 61 -6.19 -4.08 -27.84
N LYS A 62 -6.36 -5.22 -28.50
CA LYS A 62 -7.08 -5.33 -29.78
C LYS A 62 -8.58 -5.57 -29.55
N THR A 63 -8.92 -6.58 -28.77
CA THR A 63 -10.32 -7.03 -28.61
C THR A 63 -11.08 -6.29 -27.54
N LYS A 64 -10.38 -5.50 -26.68
CA LYS A 64 -10.93 -4.85 -25.48
C LYS A 64 -11.57 -5.83 -24.47
N LYS A 65 -11.41 -7.13 -24.66
CA LYS A 65 -11.86 -8.15 -23.71
C LYS A 65 -11.07 -8.03 -22.41
N VAL A 66 -11.74 -8.26 -21.29
CA VAL A 66 -11.12 -8.30 -19.97
C VAL A 66 -10.29 -9.57 -19.85
N LEU A 67 -8.97 -9.42 -19.70
CA LEU A 67 -8.04 -10.52 -19.53
C LEU A 67 -7.87 -10.87 -18.06
N ASN A 68 -7.68 -9.83 -17.23
CA ASN A 68 -7.44 -10.03 -15.82
C ASN A 68 -8.04 -8.86 -15.02
N TYR A 69 -8.59 -9.16 -13.86
CA TYR A 69 -9.20 -8.12 -13.02
C TYR A 69 -8.22 -7.52 -12.00
N TYR A 70 -7.09 -8.13 -11.71
CA TYR A 70 -6.16 -7.67 -10.66
C TYR A 70 -4.79 -8.32 -10.85
N SER A 71 -4.13 -8.05 -11.98
CA SER A 71 -2.74 -8.47 -12.09
C SER A 71 -1.88 -7.63 -11.15
N GLN A 72 -0.88 -8.24 -10.52
CA GLN A 72 0.05 -7.56 -9.60
C GLN A 72 0.76 -6.36 -10.26
N SER A 73 0.90 -6.38 -11.60
CA SER A 73 1.47 -5.28 -12.37
C SER A 73 0.66 -3.97 -12.29
N HIS A 74 -0.62 -4.02 -11.89
CA HIS A 74 -1.49 -2.85 -11.79
C HIS A 74 -1.66 -2.30 -10.37
N PHE A 75 -1.08 -2.96 -9.35
CA PHE A 75 -1.17 -2.44 -7.99
C PHE A 75 -0.53 -1.06 -7.82
N PRO A 76 0.66 -0.75 -8.39
CA PRO A 76 1.22 0.59 -8.35
C PRO A 76 0.28 1.66 -8.94
N ASP A 77 -0.41 1.32 -10.04
CA ASP A 77 -1.35 2.22 -10.74
C ASP A 77 -2.61 2.53 -9.94
N ALA A 78 -2.93 1.73 -8.94
CA ALA A 78 -4.03 1.95 -8.03
C ALA A 78 -3.56 2.55 -6.69
N ALA A 79 -2.49 2.03 -6.11
CA ALA A 79 -1.97 2.41 -4.80
C ALA A 79 -1.36 3.82 -4.79
N ILE A 80 -0.48 4.15 -5.75
CA ILE A 80 0.18 5.46 -5.80
C ILE A 80 -0.83 6.61 -5.95
N PRO A 81 -1.84 6.54 -6.84
CA PRO A 81 -2.90 7.54 -6.87
C PRO A 81 -3.71 7.62 -5.58
N TYR A 82 -3.98 6.49 -4.90
CA TYR A 82 -4.65 6.50 -3.59
C TYR A 82 -3.81 7.26 -2.56
N ILE A 83 -2.51 6.93 -2.45
CA ILE A 83 -1.58 7.65 -1.56
C ILE A 83 -1.61 9.15 -1.84
N ARG A 84 -1.44 9.54 -3.09
CA ARG A 84 -1.38 10.96 -3.47
C ARG A 84 -2.69 11.70 -3.22
N LYS A 85 -3.84 11.04 -3.41
CA LYS A 85 -5.15 11.67 -3.23
C LYS A 85 -5.55 11.67 -1.77
N TYR A 86 -5.73 10.51 -1.15
CA TYR A 86 -6.39 10.43 0.15
C TYR A 86 -5.44 10.62 1.33
N LEU A 87 -4.27 9.98 1.34
CA LEU A 87 -3.25 10.33 2.33
C LEU A 87 -2.70 11.75 2.08
N GLY A 88 -2.63 12.18 0.82
CA GLY A 88 -2.22 13.55 0.47
C GLY A 88 -3.16 14.66 0.93
N ILE A 89 -4.41 14.35 1.32
CA ILE A 89 -5.31 15.29 2.02
C ILE A 89 -4.86 15.42 3.49
N ILE A 90 -4.48 14.31 4.11
CA ILE A 90 -4.05 14.27 5.51
C ILE A 90 -2.69 14.97 5.67
N ARG A 91 -1.74 14.66 4.75
CA ARG A 91 -0.39 15.23 4.79
C ARG A 91 0.13 15.49 3.36
N PRO A 92 0.49 16.76 3.04
CA PRO A 92 0.91 17.15 1.68
C PRO A 92 2.12 16.38 1.15
N GLU A 93 3.00 15.90 2.02
CA GLU A 93 4.20 15.14 1.68
C GLU A 93 3.87 13.86 0.89
N TYR A 94 2.71 13.24 1.14
CA TYR A 94 2.25 12.09 0.37
C TYR A 94 1.98 12.41 -1.11
N LYS A 95 1.54 13.64 -1.41
CA LYS A 95 1.38 14.06 -2.82
C LYS A 95 2.73 14.09 -3.53
N LYS A 96 3.75 14.58 -2.83
CA LYS A 96 5.10 14.75 -3.37
C LYS A 96 5.86 13.43 -3.42
N TYR A 97 5.81 12.63 -2.37
CA TYR A 97 6.68 11.48 -2.19
C TYR A 97 5.96 10.13 -2.33
N GLY A 98 4.67 10.08 -2.64
CA GLY A 98 3.89 8.83 -2.66
C GLY A 98 4.44 7.75 -3.57
N GLY A 99 4.98 8.10 -4.76
CA GLY A 99 5.62 7.14 -5.66
C GLY A 99 6.96 6.63 -5.10
N LEU A 100 7.77 7.53 -4.53
CA LEU A 100 9.04 7.17 -3.90
C LEU A 100 8.81 6.30 -2.66
N LEU A 101 7.86 6.66 -1.83
CA LEU A 101 7.44 5.88 -0.66
C LEU A 101 7.05 4.45 -1.07
N TYR A 102 6.19 4.31 -2.08
CA TYR A 102 5.78 3.02 -2.59
C TYR A 102 6.97 2.20 -3.12
N GLY A 103 7.84 2.80 -3.91
CA GLY A 103 9.00 2.12 -4.50
C GLY A 103 10.04 1.69 -3.46
N LEU A 104 10.39 2.56 -2.51
CA LEU A 104 11.39 2.25 -1.48
C LEU A 104 10.93 1.18 -0.50
N TYR A 105 9.67 1.25 -0.08
CA TYR A 105 9.18 0.40 1.01
C TYR A 105 8.39 -0.81 0.49
N ARG A 106 7.30 -0.59 -0.27
CA ARG A 106 6.40 -1.69 -0.62
C ARG A 106 7.06 -2.76 -1.46
N HIS A 107 7.69 -2.37 -2.57
CA HIS A 107 8.26 -3.34 -3.51
C HIS A 107 9.33 -4.20 -2.83
N SER A 108 10.18 -3.57 -2.06
CA SER A 108 11.30 -4.25 -1.41
C SER A 108 10.92 -5.02 -0.16
N LEU A 109 9.99 -4.50 0.67
CA LEU A 109 9.53 -5.19 1.87
C LEU A 109 8.85 -6.52 1.53
N VAL A 110 8.04 -6.56 0.47
CA VAL A 110 7.32 -7.78 0.09
C VAL A 110 8.25 -8.83 -0.52
N HIS A 111 9.26 -8.40 -1.31
CA HIS A 111 10.14 -9.35 -1.99
C HIS A 111 11.41 -9.68 -1.23
N HIS A 112 11.90 -8.78 -0.39
CA HIS A 112 13.18 -8.92 0.30
C HIS A 112 13.09 -8.78 1.81
N TYR A 113 11.87 -8.55 2.36
CA TYR A 113 11.64 -8.27 3.78
C TYR A 113 12.48 -7.10 4.32
N LYS A 114 12.90 -6.20 3.43
CA LYS A 114 13.80 -5.08 3.72
C LYS A 114 13.61 -3.99 2.66
N PRO A 115 13.44 -2.72 3.03
CA PRO A 115 13.41 -1.64 2.06
C PRO A 115 14.73 -1.54 1.29
N THR A 116 14.69 -1.05 0.06
CA THR A 116 15.87 -0.89 -0.80
C THR A 116 16.22 0.57 -0.99
N SER A 117 17.52 0.84 -1.18
CA SER A 117 18.01 2.17 -1.57
C SER A 117 18.01 2.32 -3.10
N ILE A 118 17.82 3.55 -3.57
CA ILE A 118 17.84 3.91 -5.00
C ILE A 118 19.07 4.77 -5.26
N ILE A 119 19.85 4.41 -6.27
CA ILE A 119 20.97 5.21 -6.74
C ILE A 119 20.49 6.07 -7.92
N LEU A 120 20.56 7.37 -7.78
CA LEU A 120 20.20 8.32 -8.82
C LEU A 120 21.30 8.44 -9.89
N LYS A 121 20.96 8.97 -11.07
CA LYS A 121 21.92 9.20 -12.17
C LYS A 121 23.12 10.07 -11.76
N ASN A 122 22.93 11.00 -10.85
CA ASN A 122 23.98 11.85 -10.28
C ASN A 122 24.78 11.17 -9.13
N LYS A 123 24.61 9.85 -8.96
CA LYS A 123 25.23 9.03 -7.90
C LYS A 123 24.79 9.37 -6.46
N GLU A 124 23.79 10.21 -6.28
CA GLU A 124 23.17 10.42 -4.99
C GLU A 124 22.34 9.19 -4.61
N ILE A 125 22.40 8.79 -3.35
CA ILE A 125 21.62 7.66 -2.84
C ILE A 125 20.38 8.22 -2.14
N ILE A 126 19.22 7.64 -2.45
CA ILE A 126 18.02 7.78 -1.65
C ILE A 126 17.81 6.47 -0.90
N SER A 127 17.85 6.53 0.40
CA SER A 127 17.66 5.40 1.29
C SER A 127 16.40 5.60 2.16
N TRP A 128 16.20 4.70 3.07
CA TRP A 128 15.01 4.60 3.90
C TRP A 128 15.37 4.59 5.39
N GLY A 129 14.46 5.08 6.21
CA GLY A 129 14.51 4.98 7.66
C GLY A 129 13.12 4.70 8.21
N ILE A 130 13.01 3.81 9.18
CA ILE A 130 11.75 3.50 9.87
C ILE A 130 11.90 3.89 11.33
N LEU A 131 10.91 4.62 11.82
CA LEU A 131 10.83 5.03 13.22
C LEU A 131 9.53 4.54 13.84
N LYS A 132 9.57 4.26 15.12
CA LYS A 132 8.43 3.94 15.98
C LYS A 132 8.45 4.91 17.16
N ASN A 133 7.89 6.10 16.96
CA ASN A 133 7.75 7.10 17.99
C ASN A 133 6.82 8.20 17.49
N SER A 134 5.73 8.47 18.21
CA SER A 134 4.71 9.47 17.84
C SER A 134 5.25 10.91 17.72
N ASN A 135 6.35 11.22 18.37
CA ASN A 135 6.97 12.57 18.35
C ASN A 135 8.00 12.76 17.24
N SER A 136 8.25 11.76 16.39
CA SER A 136 9.28 11.83 15.37
C SER A 136 8.76 12.30 14.03
N ASN A 137 9.66 12.82 13.19
CA ASN A 137 9.37 13.24 11.83
C ASN A 137 8.84 12.08 10.98
N HIS A 138 7.85 12.35 10.15
CA HIS A 138 7.28 11.42 9.17
C HIS A 138 7.38 12.02 7.77
N LEU A 139 7.78 11.21 6.79
CA LEU A 139 8.05 11.61 5.39
C LEU A 139 9.02 12.79 5.28
N SER A 140 10.01 12.80 6.13
CA SER A 140 11.09 13.78 6.12
C SER A 140 12.38 13.18 5.58
N PHE A 141 13.25 14.05 5.04
CA PHE A 141 14.58 13.66 4.59
C PHE A 141 15.63 14.12 5.57
N THR A 142 16.50 13.18 5.97
CA THR A 142 17.79 13.49 6.59
C THR A 142 18.91 13.28 5.58
N LYS A 143 20.01 14.04 5.71
CA LYS A 143 21.19 13.88 4.86
C LYS A 143 22.27 13.17 5.67
N GLU A 144 22.78 12.10 5.11
CA GLU A 144 23.86 11.32 5.70
C GLU A 144 24.95 11.05 4.67
N LYS A 145 26.13 10.67 5.16
CA LYS A 145 27.22 10.19 4.33
C LYS A 145 27.28 8.66 4.45
N TYR A 146 27.13 7.97 3.35
CA TYR A 146 27.16 6.52 3.30
C TYR A 146 28.56 6.03 2.89
N PRO A 147 29.21 5.16 3.68
CA PRO A 147 30.51 4.61 3.32
C PRO A 147 30.40 3.62 2.17
N GLU A 148 31.12 3.84 1.10
CA GLU A 148 31.31 2.86 0.01
C GLU A 148 32.52 1.96 0.25
N PRO A 149 32.55 0.72 -0.34
CA PRO A 149 33.69 -0.20 -0.24
C PRO A 149 34.93 0.39 -0.88
N LYS A 150 35.38 1.43 -0.94
CA LYS A 150 36.61 2.10 -1.42
C LYS A 150 36.90 3.40 -0.69
N ASN A 151 36.43 3.55 0.58
CA ASN A 151 36.57 4.76 1.39
C ASN A 151 36.01 6.05 0.76
N LYS A 152 35.11 5.93 -0.22
CA LYS A 152 34.36 7.08 -0.72
C LYS A 152 33.09 7.27 0.09
N LEU A 153 32.80 8.50 0.44
CA LEU A 153 31.55 8.87 1.12
C LEU A 153 30.58 9.36 0.04
N LEU A 154 29.47 8.65 -0.14
CA LEU A 154 28.38 9.09 -0.99
C LEU A 154 27.36 9.91 -0.21
N ASN A 155 26.83 10.96 -0.84
CA ASN A 155 25.71 11.69 -0.27
C ASN A 155 24.46 10.80 -0.29
N CYS A 156 23.90 10.57 0.89
CA CYS A 156 22.70 9.79 1.06
C CYS A 156 21.59 10.68 1.64
N LYS A 157 20.40 10.60 1.05
CA LYS A 157 19.17 11.16 1.61
C LYS A 157 18.32 10.02 2.13
N ILE A 158 17.98 10.05 3.40
CA ILE A 158 17.14 9.03 4.03
C ILE A 158 15.72 9.58 4.12
N LEU A 159 14.77 8.93 3.41
CA LEU A 159 13.35 9.15 3.61
C LEU A 159 12.91 8.38 4.85
N THR A 160 12.45 9.08 5.85
CA THR A 160 12.03 8.47 7.12
C THR A 160 10.53 8.28 7.17
N VAL A 161 10.09 7.09 7.56
CA VAL A 161 8.68 6.74 7.82
C VAL A 161 8.50 6.42 9.29
N ASN A 162 7.63 7.17 9.96
CA ASN A 162 7.15 6.83 11.29
C ASN A 162 5.92 5.95 11.16
N ILE A 163 5.98 4.71 11.65
CA ILE A 163 4.93 3.71 11.45
C ILE A 163 3.64 4.03 12.19
N GLU A 164 3.71 4.68 13.36
CA GLU A 164 2.52 5.09 14.13
C GLU A 164 1.77 6.20 13.42
N VAL A 165 2.52 7.20 12.91
CA VAL A 165 1.95 8.28 12.10
C VAL A 165 1.38 7.73 10.79
N PHE A 166 2.08 6.80 10.14
CA PHE A 166 1.62 6.19 8.89
C PHE A 166 0.31 5.40 9.08
N TYR A 167 0.21 4.65 10.18
CA TYR A 167 -1.03 3.98 10.55
C TYR A 167 -2.18 4.96 10.78
N GLN A 168 -1.95 6.01 11.56
CA GLN A 168 -2.97 7.03 11.82
C GLN A 168 -3.39 7.77 10.56
N ASP A 169 -2.43 8.12 9.70
CA ASP A 169 -2.71 8.74 8.40
C ASP A 169 -3.51 7.81 7.48
N LEU A 170 -3.23 6.49 7.49
CA LEU A 170 -4.04 5.50 6.78
C LEU A 170 -5.49 5.51 7.28
N MET A 171 -5.71 5.44 8.59
CA MET A 171 -7.06 5.46 9.17
C MET A 171 -7.83 6.72 8.79
N ASN A 172 -7.20 7.89 8.93
CA ASN A 172 -7.80 9.17 8.54
C ASN A 172 -8.08 9.26 7.03
N SER A 173 -7.22 8.63 6.20
CA SER A 173 -7.42 8.60 4.75
C SER A 173 -8.66 7.81 4.33
N ILE A 174 -9.05 6.80 5.11
CA ILE A 174 -10.28 6.03 4.87
C ILE A 174 -11.51 6.90 5.12
N ASP A 175 -11.47 7.81 6.09
CA ASP A 175 -12.56 8.74 6.33
C ASP A 175 -12.73 9.71 5.15
N GLU A 176 -11.64 10.24 4.61
CA GLU A 176 -11.68 11.09 3.41
C GLU A 176 -12.14 10.30 2.16
N PHE A 177 -11.70 9.04 2.04
CA PHE A 177 -12.16 8.13 1.00
C PHE A 177 -13.67 7.89 1.09
N GLU A 178 -14.20 7.60 2.29
CA GLU A 178 -15.62 7.40 2.53
C GLU A 178 -16.44 8.64 2.15
N LYS A 179 -16.00 9.83 2.59
CA LYS A 179 -16.66 11.10 2.25
C LYS A 179 -16.76 11.30 0.74
N ASP A 180 -15.67 11.04 0.01
CA ASP A 180 -15.62 11.22 -1.44
C ASP A 180 -16.48 10.20 -2.18
N VAL A 181 -16.40 8.94 -1.79
CA VAL A 181 -17.15 7.83 -2.41
C VAL A 181 -18.66 8.02 -2.26
N LEU A 182 -19.10 8.43 -1.09
CA LEU A 182 -20.53 8.58 -0.81
C LEU A 182 -21.19 9.77 -1.51
N LYS A 183 -20.41 10.68 -2.12
CA LYS A 183 -20.94 11.79 -2.93
C LYS A 183 -21.66 11.31 -4.20
N TYR A 184 -21.13 10.26 -4.85
CA TYR A 184 -21.56 9.84 -6.17
C TYR A 184 -22.02 8.38 -6.20
N SER A 185 -23.27 8.14 -6.59
CA SER A 185 -23.81 6.78 -6.71
C SER A 185 -23.06 5.89 -7.71
N SER A 186 -22.53 6.48 -8.79
CA SER A 186 -21.71 5.77 -9.78
C SER A 186 -20.41 5.22 -9.17
N VAL A 187 -19.78 5.98 -8.27
CA VAL A 187 -18.57 5.55 -7.56
C VAL A 187 -18.92 4.42 -6.57
N CYS A 188 -20.02 4.56 -5.82
CA CYS A 188 -20.51 3.50 -4.95
C CYS A 188 -20.72 2.19 -5.72
N LYS A 189 -21.41 2.24 -6.88
CA LYS A 189 -21.66 1.06 -7.73
C LYS A 189 -20.34 0.41 -8.18
N ARG A 190 -19.36 1.22 -8.58
CA ARG A 190 -18.04 0.72 -9.02
C ARG A 190 -17.29 0.02 -7.89
N ILE A 191 -17.31 0.57 -6.68
CA ILE A 191 -16.66 -0.04 -5.52
C ILE A 191 -17.31 -1.37 -5.14
N LEU A 192 -18.65 -1.45 -5.12
CA LEU A 192 -19.35 -2.71 -4.87
C LEU A 192 -19.04 -3.77 -5.92
N GLN A 193 -18.86 -3.38 -7.18
CA GLN A 193 -18.42 -4.29 -8.23
C GLN A 193 -16.98 -4.75 -8.03
N ALA A 194 -16.08 -3.86 -7.61
CA ALA A 194 -14.69 -4.18 -7.32
C ALA A 194 -14.60 -5.14 -6.12
N ASP A 195 -15.28 -4.84 -5.04
CA ASP A 195 -15.34 -5.68 -3.84
C ASP A 195 -15.86 -7.09 -4.15
N LYS A 196 -16.98 -7.19 -4.88
CA LYS A 196 -17.51 -8.48 -5.32
C LYS A 196 -16.52 -9.29 -6.15
N LYS A 197 -15.71 -8.64 -6.97
CA LYS A 197 -14.69 -9.31 -7.79
C LYS A 197 -13.50 -9.77 -6.97
N LEU A 198 -13.03 -8.96 -6.02
CA LEU A 198 -11.94 -9.30 -5.11
C LEU A 198 -12.27 -10.50 -4.23
N ASN A 199 -13.53 -10.59 -3.80
CA ASN A 199 -14.01 -11.67 -2.94
C ASN A 199 -14.55 -12.88 -3.71
N ARG A 200 -14.41 -12.91 -5.04
CA ARG A 200 -14.86 -14.05 -5.86
C ARG A 200 -13.87 -15.20 -5.78
N SER A 201 -14.37 -16.40 -5.56
CA SER A 201 -13.59 -17.63 -5.69
C SER A 201 -12.94 -17.72 -7.08
N ARG A 202 -11.69 -18.14 -7.13
CA ARG A 202 -10.96 -18.36 -8.38
C ARG A 202 -11.35 -19.73 -8.94
N PRO A 203 -11.61 -19.85 -10.26
CA PRO A 203 -11.78 -21.15 -10.88
C PRO A 203 -10.46 -21.94 -10.84
N GLU A 204 -10.56 -23.27 -10.78
CA GLU A 204 -9.39 -24.15 -10.72
C GLU A 204 -8.41 -23.93 -11.88
N GLU A 205 -8.93 -23.64 -13.08
CA GLU A 205 -8.09 -23.37 -14.25
C GLU A 205 -7.15 -22.17 -14.08
N SER A 206 -7.47 -21.26 -13.15
CA SER A 206 -6.63 -20.11 -12.84
C SER A 206 -5.51 -20.43 -11.85
N LEU A 207 -5.49 -21.64 -11.28
CA LEU A 207 -4.46 -22.06 -10.32
C LEU A 207 -3.19 -22.49 -11.06
N GLN A 208 -2.06 -22.25 -10.43
CA GLN A 208 -0.77 -22.71 -10.94
C GLN A 208 -0.65 -24.24 -10.78
N ASN A 209 0.16 -24.87 -11.64
CA ASN A 209 0.26 -26.33 -11.68
C ASN A 209 0.63 -26.98 -10.35
N TYR A 210 1.51 -26.33 -9.56
CA TYR A 210 1.91 -26.85 -8.25
C TYR A 210 0.74 -26.86 -7.24
N ILE A 211 -0.18 -25.85 -7.31
CA ILE A 211 -1.38 -25.83 -6.46
C ILE A 211 -2.36 -26.92 -6.93
N LYS A 212 -2.47 -27.14 -8.25
CA LYS A 212 -3.33 -28.22 -8.79
C LYS A 212 -2.86 -29.60 -8.32
N SER A 213 -1.53 -29.83 -8.26
CA SER A 213 -1.01 -31.09 -7.75
C SER A 213 -1.34 -31.33 -6.27
N ASP A 214 -1.37 -30.27 -5.46
CA ASP A 214 -1.72 -30.39 -4.05
C ASP A 214 -3.20 -30.72 -3.85
N LEU A 215 -4.08 -30.19 -4.71
CA LEU A 215 -5.53 -30.49 -4.67
C LEU A 215 -5.87 -31.96 -5.01
N LEU A 216 -4.99 -32.65 -5.75
CA LEU A 216 -5.19 -34.08 -6.03
C LEU A 216 -5.01 -34.98 -4.80
N ASN A 217 -4.46 -34.44 -3.71
CA ASN A 217 -4.19 -35.14 -2.46
C ASN A 217 -5.21 -34.83 -1.34
N ILE A 218 -6.24 -34.00 -1.64
CA ILE A 218 -7.34 -33.67 -0.73
C ILE A 218 -8.58 -34.49 -1.07
#